data_49b83db04c7cf61a492c5585f867f8b2
#
_entry.id   49b83db04c7cf61a492c5585f867f8b2
#
_cell.length_a   1.000
_cell.length_b   1.000
_cell.length_c   1.000
_cell.angle_alpha   90.00
_cell.angle_beta   90.00
_cell.angle_gamma   90.00
#
_symmetry.space_group_name_H-M   'P 1'
#
loop_
_entity.id
_entity.type
_entity.pdbx_description
1 polymer ?
#
loop_
_entity_poly.entity_id
_entity_poly.type
_entity_poly.pdbx_seq_one_letter_code
_entity_poly.pdbx_strand_id
1 'polypeptide(L)'
;MIVGIPKEIKNNENRVSLTPSGARELVQRGHTVYVQHTAGINSGFTDEDYEKAGAHILPSIEDVYGTAEMIIKVKEPIESEYGLVREGQLVFTYFHFACDQQLTEAMIKSKSVCMAYETVVDRQGALPLLIPMSEVAGRMSVQEGARFLEKPQGGKGILLGGVPGVKPAKVLVLGGGVVGTNAALMAAGLGADVTICDISLPRLRQLNEFMPKNVKTLFSSAHNIEQELATTDLVIGAVLIPGAKAPHLITRPMLKLMKK
;
A
#
# COMPACT_ATOMS: atom_id res chain seq x y z
N MET A 1 0.69 -9.01 -27.75
CA MET A 1 -0.44 -8.68 -26.87
C MET A 1 -0.69 -7.19 -26.93
N ILE A 2 -1.94 -6.78 -26.94
CA ILE A 2 -2.36 -5.37 -26.87
C ILE A 2 -2.62 -5.02 -25.41
N VAL A 3 -1.87 -4.06 -24.88
CA VAL A 3 -1.93 -3.62 -23.48
C VAL A 3 -2.58 -2.23 -23.41
N GLY A 4 -3.57 -2.05 -22.55
CA GLY A 4 -4.30 -0.81 -22.37
C GLY A 4 -4.07 -0.22 -20.98
N ILE A 5 -3.80 1.06 -20.92
CA ILE A 5 -3.56 1.85 -19.70
C ILE A 5 -4.64 2.91 -19.61
N PRO A 6 -5.76 2.64 -18.95
CA PRO A 6 -6.76 3.68 -18.71
C PRO A 6 -6.27 4.69 -17.67
N LYS A 7 -6.85 5.86 -17.69
CA LYS A 7 -6.69 6.88 -16.65
C LYS A 7 -7.40 6.41 -15.37
N GLU A 8 -6.75 6.56 -14.23
CA GLU A 8 -7.38 6.29 -12.94
C GLU A 8 -8.46 7.35 -12.64
N ILE A 9 -9.63 6.89 -12.26
CA ILE A 9 -10.79 7.74 -11.98
C ILE A 9 -11.29 7.62 -10.54
N LYS A 10 -10.66 6.74 -9.73
CA LYS A 10 -10.97 6.63 -8.30
C LYS A 10 -10.57 7.91 -7.58
N ASN A 11 -11.40 8.36 -6.64
CA ASN A 11 -11.12 9.60 -5.91
C ASN A 11 -9.74 9.55 -5.22
N ASN A 12 -8.97 10.63 -5.37
CA ASN A 12 -7.59 10.78 -4.86
C ASN A 12 -6.55 9.81 -5.46
N GLU A 13 -6.86 9.08 -6.53
CA GLU A 13 -5.86 8.29 -7.23
C GLU A 13 -5.24 9.11 -8.37
N ASN A 14 -3.98 9.48 -8.20
CA ASN A 14 -3.24 10.31 -9.13
C ASN A 14 -2.11 9.54 -9.84
N ARG A 15 -1.91 8.27 -9.49
CA ARG A 15 -0.89 7.43 -10.11
C ARG A 15 -1.36 6.91 -11.45
N VAL A 16 -0.40 6.54 -12.29
CA VAL A 16 -0.61 5.77 -13.52
C VAL A 16 0.04 4.40 -13.35
N SER A 17 -0.58 3.37 -13.91
CA SER A 17 -0.16 1.99 -13.71
C SER A 17 1.11 1.60 -14.47
N LEU A 18 1.46 2.36 -15.52
CA LEU A 18 2.65 2.13 -16.34
C LEU A 18 3.32 3.46 -16.64
N THR A 19 4.62 3.56 -16.38
CA THR A 19 5.42 4.74 -16.75
C THR A 19 5.82 4.68 -18.22
N PRO A 20 6.23 5.81 -18.85
CA PRO A 20 6.77 5.79 -20.23
C PRO A 20 7.94 4.83 -20.41
N SER A 21 8.81 4.66 -19.41
CA SER A 21 9.89 3.67 -19.46
C SER A 21 9.38 2.24 -19.50
N GLY A 22 8.34 1.94 -18.70
CA GLY A 22 7.67 0.63 -18.74
C GLY A 22 6.97 0.37 -20.07
N ALA A 23 6.32 1.39 -20.66
CA ALA A 23 5.73 1.30 -22.00
C ALA A 23 6.77 0.96 -23.06
N ARG A 24 7.95 1.62 -23.02
CA ARG A 24 9.08 1.32 -23.92
C ARG A 24 9.53 -0.13 -23.82
N GLU A 25 9.67 -0.67 -22.60
CA GLU A 25 10.05 -2.08 -22.40
C GLU A 25 9.04 -3.05 -23.02
N LEU A 26 7.75 -2.77 -22.89
CA LEU A 26 6.70 -3.60 -23.49
C LEU A 26 6.74 -3.51 -25.02
N VAL A 27 6.88 -2.31 -25.58
CA VAL A 27 6.98 -2.09 -27.04
C VAL A 27 8.21 -2.78 -27.62
N GLN A 28 9.37 -2.69 -26.97
CA GLN A 28 10.60 -3.37 -27.40
C GLN A 28 10.46 -4.91 -27.39
N ARG A 29 9.58 -5.44 -26.56
CA ARG A 29 9.26 -6.88 -26.52
C ARG A 29 8.16 -7.29 -27.49
N GLY A 30 7.73 -6.40 -28.38
CA GLY A 30 6.76 -6.68 -29.42
C GLY A 30 5.29 -6.59 -28.98
N HIS A 31 5.02 -5.91 -27.85
CA HIS A 31 3.66 -5.60 -27.43
C HIS A 31 3.22 -4.25 -27.99
N THR A 32 1.93 -4.09 -28.27
CA THR A 32 1.32 -2.79 -28.59
C THR A 32 0.77 -2.19 -27.30
N VAL A 33 1.11 -0.95 -26.99
CA VAL A 33 0.68 -0.26 -25.79
C VAL A 33 -0.21 0.92 -26.16
N TYR A 34 -1.42 0.94 -25.63
CA TYR A 34 -2.37 2.06 -25.70
C TYR A 34 -2.51 2.71 -24.35
N VAL A 35 -2.44 4.04 -24.30
CA VAL A 35 -2.58 4.83 -23.08
C VAL A 35 -3.74 5.82 -23.29
N GLN A 36 -4.63 5.91 -22.32
CA GLN A 36 -5.70 6.92 -22.40
C GLN A 36 -5.09 8.32 -22.32
N HIS A 37 -5.64 9.24 -23.11
CA HIS A 37 -5.29 10.66 -23.07
C HIS A 37 -5.22 11.19 -21.62
N THR A 38 -4.14 11.85 -21.29
CA THR A 38 -3.85 12.42 -19.96
C THR A 38 -3.78 11.42 -18.79
N ALA A 39 -3.63 10.11 -19.04
CA ALA A 39 -3.56 9.12 -17.96
C ALA A 39 -2.36 9.33 -17.03
N GLY A 40 -1.23 9.78 -17.55
CA GLY A 40 0.00 10.00 -16.79
C GLY A 40 0.16 11.39 -16.18
N ILE A 41 -0.70 12.37 -16.53
CA ILE A 41 -0.46 13.79 -16.23
C ILE A 41 -0.28 14.09 -14.74
N ASN A 42 -1.08 13.45 -13.88
CA ASN A 42 -1.00 13.64 -12.43
C ASN A 42 0.23 12.96 -11.81
N SER A 43 0.90 12.08 -12.54
CA SER A 43 2.19 11.46 -12.18
C SER A 43 3.39 12.15 -12.84
N GLY A 44 3.16 13.27 -13.55
CA GLY A 44 4.21 14.06 -14.22
C GLY A 44 4.62 13.55 -15.59
N PHE A 45 3.83 12.65 -16.21
CA PHE A 45 4.08 12.11 -17.55
C PHE A 45 3.05 12.67 -18.55
N THR A 46 3.53 13.24 -19.64
CA THR A 46 2.68 13.76 -20.72
C THR A 46 2.37 12.67 -21.75
N ASP A 47 1.39 12.93 -22.61
CA ASP A 47 1.07 12.02 -23.71
C ASP A 47 2.26 11.87 -24.67
N GLU A 48 2.99 12.96 -24.93
CA GLU A 48 4.21 12.96 -25.76
C GLU A 48 5.31 12.08 -25.18
N ASP A 49 5.40 11.94 -23.85
CA ASP A 49 6.37 11.03 -23.22
C ASP A 49 6.05 9.57 -23.53
N TYR A 50 4.77 9.21 -23.58
CA TYR A 50 4.31 7.88 -23.97
C TYR A 50 4.50 7.63 -25.48
N GLU A 51 4.19 8.62 -26.33
CA GLU A 51 4.41 8.52 -27.78
C GLU A 51 5.90 8.34 -28.11
N LYS A 52 6.80 9.10 -27.46
CA LYS A 52 8.25 8.91 -27.56
C LYS A 52 8.72 7.54 -27.09
N ALA A 53 7.98 6.91 -26.18
CA ALA A 53 8.23 5.55 -25.73
C ALA A 53 7.70 4.48 -26.71
N GLY A 54 6.98 4.88 -27.76
CA GLY A 54 6.38 4.00 -28.77
C GLY A 54 4.97 3.53 -28.42
N ALA A 55 4.33 4.09 -27.43
CA ALA A 55 2.92 3.85 -27.13
C ALA A 55 2.01 4.75 -28.01
N HIS A 56 0.74 4.37 -28.08
CA HIS A 56 -0.30 5.12 -28.81
C HIS A 56 -1.30 5.72 -27.82
N ILE A 57 -1.73 6.95 -28.09
CA ILE A 57 -2.74 7.62 -27.23
C ILE A 57 -4.14 7.37 -27.79
N LEU A 58 -5.07 6.98 -26.90
CA LEU A 58 -6.49 6.84 -27.19
C LEU A 58 -7.30 7.89 -26.43
N PRO A 59 -8.38 8.44 -27.02
CA PRO A 59 -9.09 9.59 -26.44
C PRO A 59 -9.91 9.22 -25.20
N SER A 60 -10.47 8.02 -25.13
CA SER A 60 -11.43 7.63 -24.09
C SER A 60 -11.08 6.33 -23.39
N ILE A 61 -11.69 6.12 -22.22
CA ILE A 61 -11.55 4.86 -21.47
C ILE A 61 -12.21 3.69 -22.24
N GLU A 62 -13.32 3.96 -22.92
CA GLU A 62 -14.05 3.00 -23.73
C GLU A 62 -13.18 2.48 -24.88
N ASP A 63 -12.42 3.37 -25.54
CA ASP A 63 -11.49 2.99 -26.59
C ASP A 63 -10.37 2.10 -26.08
N VAL A 64 -9.82 2.42 -24.89
CA VAL A 64 -8.78 1.62 -24.25
C VAL A 64 -9.29 0.22 -23.90
N TYR A 65 -10.41 0.13 -23.19
CA TYR A 65 -11.00 -1.16 -22.85
C TYR A 65 -11.44 -1.94 -24.09
N GLY A 66 -12.02 -1.25 -25.08
CA GLY A 66 -12.48 -1.87 -26.33
C GLY A 66 -11.35 -2.48 -27.19
N THR A 67 -10.15 -1.90 -27.14
CA THR A 67 -9.02 -2.31 -27.98
C THR A 67 -8.08 -3.31 -27.28
N ALA A 68 -7.85 -3.17 -25.98
CA ALA A 68 -6.86 -3.93 -25.27
C ALA A 68 -7.24 -5.39 -24.99
N GLU A 69 -6.29 -6.29 -25.09
CA GLU A 69 -6.38 -7.67 -24.59
C GLU A 69 -6.10 -7.74 -23.07
N MET A 70 -5.25 -6.83 -22.58
CA MET A 70 -4.88 -6.72 -21.18
C MET A 70 -5.02 -5.28 -20.72
N ILE A 71 -5.76 -5.07 -19.67
CA ILE A 71 -5.87 -3.79 -18.96
C ILE A 71 -4.94 -3.80 -17.75
N ILE A 72 -4.09 -2.78 -17.63
CA ILE A 72 -3.23 -2.57 -16.46
C ILE A 72 -3.71 -1.30 -15.74
N LYS A 73 -4.08 -1.44 -14.48
CA LYS A 73 -4.53 -0.34 -13.60
C LYS A 73 -3.74 -0.31 -12.29
N VAL A 74 -3.82 0.79 -11.58
CA VAL A 74 -3.36 0.87 -10.19
C VAL A 74 -4.44 0.35 -9.25
N LYS A 75 -5.67 0.87 -9.39
CA LYS A 75 -6.80 0.51 -8.54
C LYS A 75 -7.78 -0.41 -9.27
N GLU A 76 -8.54 -1.13 -8.47
CA GLU A 76 -9.66 -1.95 -8.95
C GLU A 76 -10.60 -1.14 -9.86
N PRO A 77 -11.25 -1.78 -10.85
CA PRO A 77 -12.36 -1.16 -11.56
C PRO A 77 -13.46 -0.72 -10.59
N ILE A 78 -14.04 0.45 -10.83
CA ILE A 78 -15.20 0.94 -10.08
C ILE A 78 -16.48 0.74 -10.90
N GLU A 79 -17.64 1.01 -10.31
CA GLU A 79 -18.96 0.70 -10.89
C GLU A 79 -19.12 1.21 -12.33
N SER A 80 -18.61 2.40 -12.65
CA SER A 80 -18.65 2.97 -14.01
C SER A 80 -17.79 2.21 -15.02
N GLU A 81 -16.82 1.41 -14.57
CA GLU A 81 -15.92 0.64 -15.41
C GLU A 81 -16.38 -0.82 -15.60
N TYR A 82 -17.28 -1.35 -14.74
CA TYR A 82 -17.65 -2.76 -14.79
C TYR A 82 -18.19 -3.19 -16.15
N GLY A 83 -18.98 -2.32 -16.80
CA GLY A 83 -19.53 -2.59 -18.13
C GLY A 83 -18.53 -2.56 -19.29
N LEU A 84 -17.33 -2.04 -19.05
CA LEU A 84 -16.27 -1.96 -20.05
C LEU A 84 -15.40 -3.22 -20.10
N VAL A 85 -15.36 -3.97 -18.98
CA VAL A 85 -14.56 -5.20 -18.87
C VAL A 85 -15.21 -6.33 -19.69
N ARG A 86 -14.43 -6.92 -20.61
CA ARG A 86 -14.93 -7.92 -21.54
C ARG A 86 -14.62 -9.36 -21.13
N GLU A 87 -15.41 -10.31 -21.60
CA GLU A 87 -15.15 -11.75 -21.43
C GLU A 87 -13.78 -12.12 -22.01
N GLY A 88 -12.97 -12.83 -21.23
CA GLY A 88 -11.61 -13.25 -21.57
C GLY A 88 -10.54 -12.14 -21.49
N GLN A 89 -10.92 -10.88 -21.28
CA GLN A 89 -9.97 -9.79 -21.14
C GLN A 89 -9.20 -9.95 -19.83
N LEU A 90 -7.87 -9.79 -19.86
CA LEU A 90 -7.04 -9.82 -18.66
C LEU A 90 -7.07 -8.46 -18.00
N VAL A 91 -7.34 -8.41 -16.70
CA VAL A 91 -7.27 -7.20 -15.87
C VAL A 91 -6.23 -7.42 -14.79
N PHE A 92 -5.20 -6.58 -14.78
CA PHE A 92 -4.05 -6.67 -13.87
C PHE A 92 -3.96 -5.41 -13.02
N THR A 93 -4.29 -5.53 -11.74
CA THR A 93 -4.43 -4.39 -10.80
C THR A 93 -4.42 -4.86 -9.35
N TYR A 94 -4.43 -3.92 -8.38
CA TYR A 94 -4.78 -4.20 -6.98
C TYR A 94 -6.30 -4.34 -6.87
N PHE A 95 -6.81 -5.55 -6.71
CA PHE A 95 -8.25 -5.81 -6.67
C PHE A 95 -8.88 -5.67 -5.28
N HIS A 96 -8.21 -6.16 -4.24
CA HIS A 96 -8.74 -6.18 -2.87
C HIS A 96 -10.10 -6.88 -2.74
N PHE A 97 -10.35 -7.96 -3.48
CA PHE A 97 -11.64 -8.66 -3.56
C PHE A 97 -12.27 -9.00 -2.21
N ALA A 98 -11.47 -9.35 -1.20
CA ALA A 98 -11.98 -9.68 0.14
C ALA A 98 -12.74 -8.54 0.83
N CYS A 99 -12.59 -7.30 0.35
CA CYS A 99 -13.21 -6.11 0.93
C CYS A 99 -14.41 -5.59 0.13
N ASP A 100 -14.63 -6.09 -1.10
CA ASP A 100 -15.64 -5.56 -2.02
C ASP A 100 -16.40 -6.70 -2.74
N GLN A 101 -17.60 -6.99 -2.23
CA GLN A 101 -18.47 -8.02 -2.80
C GLN A 101 -19.00 -7.60 -4.18
N GLN A 102 -19.37 -6.31 -4.36
CA GLN A 102 -19.93 -5.81 -5.60
C GLN A 102 -18.93 -5.91 -6.75
N LEU A 103 -17.68 -5.52 -6.52
CA LEU A 103 -16.59 -5.70 -7.45
C LEU A 103 -16.38 -7.18 -7.80
N THR A 104 -16.39 -8.05 -6.79
CA THR A 104 -16.18 -9.49 -6.99
C THR A 104 -17.26 -10.07 -7.89
N GLU A 105 -18.54 -9.77 -7.64
CA GLU A 105 -19.68 -10.20 -8.45
C GLU A 105 -19.63 -9.64 -9.89
N ALA A 106 -19.23 -8.36 -10.04
CA ALA A 106 -19.08 -7.74 -11.35
C ALA A 106 -17.97 -8.44 -12.19
N MET A 107 -16.83 -8.75 -11.58
CA MET A 107 -15.74 -9.45 -12.28
C MET A 107 -16.10 -10.90 -12.63
N ILE A 108 -16.82 -11.61 -11.76
CA ILE A 108 -17.37 -12.95 -12.08
C ILE A 108 -18.33 -12.85 -13.27
N LYS A 109 -19.24 -11.87 -13.27
CA LYS A 109 -20.23 -11.67 -14.34
C LYS A 109 -19.55 -11.31 -15.68
N SER A 110 -18.47 -10.54 -15.66
CA SER A 110 -17.72 -10.17 -16.87
C SER A 110 -17.00 -11.35 -17.51
N LYS A 111 -16.74 -12.42 -16.77
CA LYS A 111 -15.92 -13.58 -17.16
C LYS A 111 -14.51 -13.19 -17.62
N SER A 112 -13.99 -12.09 -17.09
CA SER A 112 -12.62 -11.64 -17.32
C SER A 112 -11.59 -12.48 -16.57
N VAL A 113 -10.33 -12.37 -16.95
CA VAL A 113 -9.21 -12.99 -16.24
C VAL A 113 -8.62 -11.95 -15.28
N CYS A 114 -8.93 -12.07 -14.00
CA CYS A 114 -8.44 -11.15 -12.98
C CYS A 114 -7.11 -11.61 -12.38
N MET A 115 -6.09 -10.78 -12.48
CA MET A 115 -4.78 -11.01 -11.88
C MET A 115 -4.50 -9.90 -10.86
N ALA A 116 -4.50 -10.26 -9.57
CA ALA A 116 -4.32 -9.29 -8.49
C ALA A 116 -2.83 -9.11 -8.17
N TYR A 117 -2.33 -7.86 -8.17
CA TYR A 117 -0.94 -7.57 -7.79
C TYR A 117 -0.60 -8.09 -6.39
N GLU A 118 -1.53 -7.96 -5.46
CA GLU A 118 -1.35 -8.33 -4.05
C GLU A 118 -1.27 -9.84 -3.80
N THR A 119 -1.52 -10.68 -4.80
CA THR A 119 -1.45 -12.15 -4.69
C THR A 119 -0.39 -12.78 -5.56
N VAL A 120 0.36 -12.00 -6.36
CA VAL A 120 1.48 -12.51 -7.14
C VAL A 120 2.63 -12.82 -6.21
N VAL A 121 3.05 -14.09 -6.19
CA VAL A 121 4.17 -14.57 -5.37
C VAL A 121 5.38 -14.90 -6.24
N ASP A 122 6.58 -14.65 -5.72
CA ASP A 122 7.82 -15.13 -6.30
C ASP A 122 8.11 -16.59 -5.88
N ARG A 123 9.26 -17.11 -6.32
CA ARG A 123 9.68 -18.49 -5.99
C ARG A 123 9.96 -18.71 -4.50
N GLN A 124 10.19 -17.65 -3.74
CA GLN A 124 10.43 -17.65 -2.30
C GLN A 124 9.13 -17.42 -1.49
N GLY A 125 7.98 -17.21 -2.16
CA GLY A 125 6.70 -16.91 -1.53
C GLY A 125 6.53 -15.46 -1.09
N ALA A 126 7.45 -14.56 -1.48
CA ALA A 126 7.29 -13.13 -1.25
C ALA A 126 6.30 -12.53 -2.25
N LEU A 127 5.76 -11.36 -1.92
CA LEU A 127 4.77 -10.61 -2.72
C LEU A 127 5.44 -9.39 -3.41
N PRO A 128 6.22 -9.59 -4.50
CA PRO A 128 7.10 -8.57 -5.05
C PRO A 128 6.37 -7.32 -5.54
N LEU A 129 5.11 -7.47 -5.98
CA LEU A 129 4.31 -6.34 -6.44
C LEU A 129 3.62 -5.58 -5.30
N LEU A 130 3.49 -6.20 -4.10
CA LEU A 130 2.93 -5.56 -2.91
C LEU A 130 4.01 -4.88 -2.05
N ILE A 131 5.23 -5.42 -2.02
CA ILE A 131 6.34 -4.92 -1.20
C ILE A 131 6.54 -3.41 -1.34
N PRO A 132 6.66 -2.80 -2.53
CA PRO A 132 6.88 -1.36 -2.65
C PRO A 132 5.77 -0.51 -2.03
N MET A 133 4.51 -0.93 -2.15
CA MET A 133 3.38 -0.22 -1.53
C MET A 133 3.36 -0.38 -0.02
N SER A 134 3.78 -1.54 0.47
CA SER A 134 3.95 -1.80 1.91
C SER A 134 5.08 -0.94 2.51
N GLU A 135 6.17 -0.71 1.79
CA GLU A 135 7.25 0.19 2.19
C GLU A 135 6.76 1.64 2.28
N VAL A 136 6.02 2.11 1.27
CA VAL A 136 5.40 3.45 1.27
C VAL A 136 4.44 3.58 2.45
N ALA A 137 3.55 2.61 2.68
CA ALA A 137 2.59 2.64 3.77
C ALA A 137 3.28 2.71 5.14
N GLY A 138 4.34 1.91 5.35
CA GLY A 138 5.11 1.94 6.59
C GLY A 138 5.76 3.31 6.86
N ARG A 139 6.35 3.91 5.85
CA ARG A 139 6.99 5.24 5.95
C ARG A 139 5.96 6.34 6.18
N MET A 140 4.87 6.34 5.42
CA MET A 140 3.79 7.31 5.56
C MET A 140 3.08 7.22 6.91
N SER A 141 2.93 6.03 7.49
CA SER A 141 2.26 5.86 8.79
C SER A 141 2.94 6.67 9.90
N VAL A 142 4.26 6.82 9.84
CA VAL A 142 5.03 7.63 10.80
C VAL A 142 4.89 9.12 10.51
N GLN A 143 4.91 9.51 9.25
CA GLN A 143 4.72 10.90 8.82
C GLN A 143 3.33 11.42 9.26
N GLU A 144 2.28 10.67 8.94
CA GLU A 144 0.91 11.03 9.36
C GLU A 144 0.74 10.92 10.88
N GLY A 145 1.33 9.90 11.51
CA GLY A 145 1.31 9.75 12.96
C GLY A 145 1.95 10.95 13.67
N ALA A 146 3.08 11.45 13.18
CA ALA A 146 3.72 12.65 13.70
C ALA A 146 2.83 13.88 13.55
N ARG A 147 2.20 14.07 12.39
CA ARG A 147 1.25 15.15 12.14
C ARG A 147 0.07 15.10 13.09
N PHE A 148 -0.56 13.93 13.27
CA PHE A 148 -1.71 13.79 14.16
C PHE A 148 -1.37 13.89 15.65
N LEU A 149 -0.10 13.83 16.04
CA LEU A 149 0.33 14.15 17.42
C LEU A 149 0.37 15.66 17.70
N GLU A 150 0.32 16.51 16.68
CA GLU A 150 0.34 17.96 16.81
C GLU A 150 -0.98 18.52 17.40
N LYS A 151 -0.90 19.57 18.22
CA LYS A 151 -2.07 20.23 18.80
C LYS A 151 -3.10 20.74 17.78
N PRO A 152 -2.72 21.36 16.65
CA PRO A 152 -3.69 21.81 15.64
C PRO A 152 -4.51 20.67 15.02
N GLN A 153 -4.01 19.43 15.07
CA GLN A 153 -4.70 18.23 14.60
C GLN A 153 -5.51 17.52 15.70
N GLY A 154 -5.62 18.12 16.89
CA GLY A 154 -6.27 17.50 18.05
C GLY A 154 -5.40 16.52 18.83
N GLY A 155 -4.11 16.42 18.49
CA GLY A 155 -3.16 15.53 19.13
C GLY A 155 -2.69 16.00 20.50
N LYS A 156 -1.85 15.19 21.14
CA LYS A 156 -1.33 15.44 22.49
C LYS A 156 -0.31 16.59 22.56
N GLY A 157 0.23 17.04 21.42
CA GLY A 157 1.32 18.01 21.34
C GLY A 157 2.67 17.40 21.70
N ILE A 158 2.93 16.19 21.21
CA ILE A 158 4.16 15.44 21.46
C ILE A 158 4.99 15.41 20.18
N LEU A 159 6.27 15.70 20.29
CA LEU A 159 7.25 15.55 19.22
C LEU A 159 7.85 14.13 19.26
N LEU A 160 7.88 13.44 18.14
CA LEU A 160 8.36 12.04 18.07
C LEU A 160 9.76 11.88 18.66
N GLY A 161 10.71 12.73 18.29
CA GLY A 161 12.10 12.65 18.77
C GLY A 161 12.34 13.27 20.12
N GLY A 162 11.36 13.96 20.71
CA GLY A 162 11.58 14.77 21.90
C GLY A 162 12.54 15.94 21.63
N VAL A 163 13.05 16.56 22.70
CA VAL A 163 14.13 17.56 22.66
C VAL A 163 14.98 17.42 23.94
N PRO A 164 16.16 18.02 24.03
CA PRO A 164 16.95 17.99 25.26
C PRO A 164 16.11 18.40 26.48
N GLY A 165 16.04 17.51 27.48
CA GLY A 165 15.19 17.68 28.66
C GLY A 165 13.75 17.15 28.54
N VAL A 166 13.27 16.77 27.34
CA VAL A 166 11.97 16.17 27.11
C VAL A 166 12.12 14.83 26.41
N LYS A 167 11.53 13.78 26.99
CA LYS A 167 11.61 12.41 26.44
C LYS A 167 10.96 12.32 25.06
N PRO A 168 11.48 11.44 24.18
CA PRO A 168 10.82 11.14 22.91
C PRO A 168 9.47 10.45 23.11
N ALA A 169 8.63 10.49 22.09
CA ALA A 169 7.38 9.74 22.03
C ALA A 169 7.65 8.23 21.99
N LYS A 170 6.72 7.46 22.54
CA LYS A 170 6.71 6.01 22.43
C LYS A 170 5.82 5.57 21.27
N VAL A 171 6.39 4.79 20.36
CA VAL A 171 5.72 4.25 19.18
C VAL A 171 5.61 2.74 19.29
N LEU A 172 4.40 2.21 19.23
CA LEU A 172 4.11 0.78 19.21
C LEU A 172 3.76 0.35 17.78
N VAL A 173 4.52 -0.56 17.21
CA VAL A 173 4.29 -1.12 15.87
C VAL A 173 3.82 -2.57 16.01
N LEU A 174 2.63 -2.88 15.52
CA LEU A 174 2.03 -4.20 15.57
C LEU A 174 2.17 -4.91 14.23
N GLY A 175 3.05 -5.89 14.15
CA GLY A 175 3.45 -6.64 12.96
C GLY A 175 4.85 -6.26 12.48
N GLY A 176 5.74 -7.25 12.38
CA GLY A 176 7.14 -7.11 11.93
C GLY A 176 7.35 -7.38 10.44
N GLY A 177 6.28 -7.33 9.61
CA GLY A 177 6.36 -7.45 8.16
C GLY A 177 7.00 -6.24 7.47
N VAL A 178 6.80 -6.09 6.16
CA VAL A 178 7.39 -4.97 5.38
C VAL A 178 6.92 -3.62 5.90
N VAL A 179 5.61 -3.45 6.11
CA VAL A 179 5.02 -2.20 6.65
C VAL A 179 5.63 -1.86 8.00
N GLY A 180 5.57 -2.79 8.96
CA GLY A 180 6.02 -2.53 10.33
C GLY A 180 7.52 -2.30 10.44
N THR A 181 8.32 -3.01 9.64
CA THR A 181 9.77 -2.79 9.54
C THR A 181 10.09 -1.36 9.10
N ASN A 182 9.44 -0.89 8.02
CA ASN A 182 9.64 0.47 7.52
C ASN A 182 9.11 1.53 8.51
N ALA A 183 7.97 1.28 9.16
CA ALA A 183 7.46 2.16 10.20
C ALA A 183 8.43 2.28 11.39
N ALA A 184 8.93 1.14 11.88
CA ALA A 184 9.87 1.14 13.01
C ALA A 184 11.19 1.86 12.66
N LEU A 185 11.74 1.63 11.46
CA LEU A 185 12.95 2.32 11.00
C LEU A 185 12.75 3.84 10.89
N MET A 186 11.61 4.29 10.32
CA MET A 186 11.33 5.72 10.18
C MET A 186 11.08 6.39 11.54
N ALA A 187 10.31 5.77 12.43
CA ALA A 187 10.06 6.30 13.77
C ALA A 187 11.36 6.38 14.59
N ALA A 188 12.18 5.33 14.52
CA ALA A 188 13.49 5.31 15.18
C ALA A 188 14.45 6.36 14.62
N GLY A 189 14.44 6.57 13.28
CA GLY A 189 15.23 7.60 12.60
C GLY A 189 14.84 9.03 13.01
N LEU A 190 13.58 9.25 13.38
CA LEU A 190 13.11 10.51 13.96
C LEU A 190 13.41 10.62 15.47
N GLY A 191 14.02 9.60 16.08
CA GLY A 191 14.42 9.61 17.48
C GLY A 191 13.38 9.09 18.48
N ALA A 192 12.28 8.49 18.03
CA ALA A 192 11.26 7.90 18.89
C ALA A 192 11.79 6.68 19.67
N ASP A 193 11.18 6.37 20.83
CA ASP A 193 11.34 5.10 21.54
C ASP A 193 10.34 4.09 20.94
N VAL A 194 10.83 3.09 20.21
CA VAL A 194 9.99 2.20 19.38
C VAL A 194 9.93 0.80 19.97
N THR A 195 8.73 0.24 20.07
CA THR A 195 8.51 -1.20 20.31
C THR A 195 7.85 -1.81 19.07
N ILE A 196 8.47 -2.83 18.46
CA ILE A 196 7.89 -3.60 17.35
C ILE A 196 7.49 -4.99 17.83
N CYS A 197 6.24 -5.37 17.56
CA CYS A 197 5.64 -6.64 17.95
C CYS A 197 5.46 -7.57 16.75
N ASP A 198 5.76 -8.86 16.94
CA ASP A 198 5.40 -9.93 15.98
C ASP A 198 5.12 -11.23 16.74
N ILE A 199 4.34 -12.12 16.13
CA ILE A 199 4.10 -13.48 16.66
C ILE A 199 5.22 -14.45 16.31
N SER A 200 6.06 -14.12 15.33
CA SER A 200 7.16 -14.97 14.86
C SER A 200 8.46 -14.65 15.60
N LEU A 201 8.87 -15.53 16.50
CA LEU A 201 10.17 -15.39 17.18
C LEU A 201 11.36 -15.35 16.21
N PRO A 202 11.40 -16.16 15.13
CA PRO A 202 12.45 -16.02 14.11
C PRO A 202 12.49 -14.62 13.51
N ARG A 203 11.32 -14.02 13.21
CA ARG A 203 11.24 -12.65 12.70
C ARG A 203 11.73 -11.61 13.70
N LEU A 204 11.36 -11.75 14.97
CA LEU A 204 11.84 -10.87 16.04
C LEU A 204 13.36 -10.93 16.20
N ARG A 205 13.98 -12.10 16.04
CA ARG A 205 15.45 -12.25 16.04
C ARG A 205 16.08 -11.49 14.88
N GLN A 206 15.58 -11.68 13.66
CA GLN A 206 16.05 -10.93 12.49
C GLN A 206 15.94 -9.41 12.71
N LEU A 207 14.78 -8.93 13.19
CA LEU A 207 14.58 -7.50 13.47
C LEU A 207 15.59 -6.99 14.48
N ASN A 208 15.86 -7.73 15.55
CA ASN A 208 16.81 -7.35 16.57
C ASN A 208 18.27 -7.22 16.07
N GLU A 209 18.61 -7.90 14.96
CA GLU A 209 19.95 -7.86 14.37
C GLU A 209 20.23 -6.55 13.62
N PHE A 210 19.25 -6.01 12.89
CA PHE A 210 19.45 -4.85 12.03
C PHE A 210 18.74 -3.55 12.46
N MET A 211 17.81 -3.63 13.41
CA MET A 211 17.12 -2.45 13.89
C MET A 211 18.05 -1.53 14.73
N PRO A 212 17.82 -0.20 14.68
CA PRO A 212 18.49 0.74 15.58
C PRO A 212 18.27 0.41 17.05
N LYS A 213 19.18 0.84 17.92
CA LYS A 213 19.17 0.52 19.36
C LYS A 213 17.96 1.09 20.14
N ASN A 214 17.29 2.09 19.61
CA ASN A 214 16.04 2.63 20.13
C ASN A 214 14.78 1.86 19.66
N VAL A 215 14.96 0.72 18.97
CA VAL A 215 13.87 -0.22 18.64
C VAL A 215 14.01 -1.47 19.51
N LYS A 216 12.94 -1.80 20.21
CA LYS A 216 12.79 -3.01 21.03
C LYS A 216 11.88 -3.99 20.31
N THR A 217 12.19 -5.28 20.38
CA THR A 217 11.33 -6.34 19.84
C THR A 217 10.53 -6.98 20.97
N LEU A 218 9.24 -7.24 20.73
CA LEU A 218 8.35 -7.82 21.73
C LEU A 218 7.44 -8.87 21.08
N PHE A 219 7.17 -9.98 21.78
CA PHE A 219 6.20 -10.98 21.30
C PHE A 219 4.78 -10.41 21.33
N SER A 220 4.04 -10.55 20.23
CA SER A 220 2.69 -10.02 20.07
C SER A 220 1.66 -10.91 20.76
N SER A 221 1.46 -10.69 22.06
CA SER A 221 0.34 -11.25 22.82
C SER A 221 -0.62 -10.14 23.26
N ALA A 222 -1.89 -10.47 23.51
CA ALA A 222 -2.86 -9.50 24.01
C ALA A 222 -2.35 -8.80 25.28
N HIS A 223 -1.78 -9.57 26.21
CA HIS A 223 -1.23 -9.03 27.47
C HIS A 223 -0.11 -8.02 27.21
N ASN A 224 0.88 -8.35 26.36
CA ASN A 224 1.99 -7.46 26.04
C ASN A 224 1.51 -6.19 25.36
N ILE A 225 0.54 -6.29 24.43
CA ILE A 225 -0.03 -5.15 23.74
C ILE A 225 -0.73 -4.21 24.75
N GLU A 226 -1.53 -4.75 25.66
CA GLU A 226 -2.21 -3.96 26.70
C GLU A 226 -1.22 -3.23 27.62
N GLN A 227 -0.13 -3.89 28.02
CA GLN A 227 0.92 -3.27 28.83
C GLN A 227 1.62 -2.13 28.10
N GLU A 228 1.98 -2.33 26.83
CA GLU A 228 2.63 -1.28 26.02
C GLU A 228 1.69 -0.09 25.77
N LEU A 229 0.40 -0.32 25.49
CA LEU A 229 -0.59 0.73 25.23
C LEU A 229 -0.67 1.77 26.35
N ALA A 230 -0.52 1.37 27.60
CA ALA A 230 -0.60 2.29 28.74
C ALA A 230 0.44 3.42 28.69
N THR A 231 1.52 3.24 27.95
CA THR A 231 2.60 4.24 27.84
C THR A 231 2.83 4.73 26.42
N THR A 232 2.16 4.16 25.43
CA THR A 232 2.32 4.45 24.01
C THR A 232 1.64 5.79 23.63
N ASP A 233 2.28 6.56 22.79
CA ASP A 233 1.77 7.81 22.23
C ASP A 233 1.23 7.63 20.81
N LEU A 234 1.84 6.73 20.01
CA LEU A 234 1.44 6.40 18.64
C LEU A 234 1.42 4.89 18.45
N VAL A 235 0.30 4.36 17.94
CA VAL A 235 0.17 2.94 17.56
C VAL A 235 0.08 2.83 16.04
N ILE A 236 0.88 1.96 15.44
CA ILE A 236 0.87 1.65 14.01
C ILE A 236 0.50 0.18 13.82
N GLY A 237 -0.68 -0.06 13.23
CA GLY A 237 -1.11 -1.41 12.84
C GLY A 237 -0.50 -1.81 11.49
N ALA A 238 0.29 -2.89 11.47
CA ALA A 238 1.07 -3.33 10.32
C ALA A 238 0.93 -4.83 10.02
N VAL A 239 -0.19 -5.43 10.43
CA VAL A 239 -0.46 -6.86 10.20
C VAL A 239 -1.23 -7.03 8.90
N LEU A 240 -0.72 -7.89 8.03
CA LEU A 240 -1.36 -8.33 6.80
C LEU A 240 -1.51 -9.86 6.83
N ILE A 241 -2.70 -10.34 6.49
CA ILE A 241 -2.94 -11.75 6.16
C ILE A 241 -3.33 -11.80 4.68
N PRO A 242 -2.49 -12.37 3.79
CA PRO A 242 -2.81 -12.44 2.36
C PRO A 242 -4.16 -13.10 2.11
N GLY A 243 -5.02 -12.47 1.32
CA GLY A 243 -6.34 -12.99 0.96
C GLY A 243 -7.38 -13.02 2.09
N ALA A 244 -7.08 -12.46 3.26
CA ALA A 244 -7.99 -12.45 4.41
C ALA A 244 -8.04 -11.08 5.09
N LYS A 245 -9.08 -10.87 5.90
CA LYS A 245 -9.21 -9.68 6.74
C LYS A 245 -8.24 -9.75 7.92
N ALA A 246 -7.50 -8.64 8.17
CA ALA A 246 -6.60 -8.55 9.30
C ALA A 246 -7.35 -8.69 10.65
N PRO A 247 -6.77 -9.35 11.67
CA PRO A 247 -7.39 -9.47 12.98
C PRO A 247 -7.44 -8.10 13.70
N HIS A 248 -8.44 -7.92 14.54
CA HIS A 248 -8.56 -6.75 15.40
C HIS A 248 -7.62 -6.90 16.62
N LEU A 249 -6.35 -6.48 16.48
CA LEU A 249 -5.37 -6.53 17.57
C LEU A 249 -5.62 -5.47 18.65
N ILE A 250 -6.21 -4.34 18.27
CA ILE A 250 -6.61 -3.26 19.18
C ILE A 250 -8.13 -3.17 19.17
N THR A 251 -8.72 -3.30 20.36
CA THR A 251 -10.17 -3.15 20.54
C THR A 251 -10.51 -1.75 21.11
N ARG A 252 -11.77 -1.32 20.96
CA ARG A 252 -12.21 -0.03 21.51
C ARG A 252 -11.97 0.11 23.02
N PRO A 253 -12.17 -0.92 23.88
CA PRO A 253 -11.78 -0.85 25.29
C PRO A 253 -10.29 -0.62 25.50
N MET A 254 -9.42 -1.25 24.71
CA MET A 254 -7.96 -1.11 24.81
C MET A 254 -7.48 0.32 24.52
N LEU A 255 -8.17 1.06 23.65
CA LEU A 255 -7.85 2.48 23.40
C LEU A 255 -7.99 3.36 24.64
N LYS A 256 -8.81 2.95 25.61
CA LYS A 256 -8.97 3.67 26.88
C LYS A 256 -7.76 3.52 27.82
N LEU A 257 -6.88 2.55 27.57
CA LEU A 257 -5.63 2.37 28.30
C LEU A 257 -4.58 3.41 27.89
N MET A 258 -4.68 3.95 26.69
CA MET A 258 -3.75 4.98 26.22
C MET A 258 -3.90 6.28 27.01
N LYS A 259 -2.78 6.94 27.28
CA LYS A 259 -2.77 8.25 27.91
C LYS A 259 -3.52 9.27 27.05
N LYS A 260 -4.35 10.09 27.72
CA LYS A 260 -5.03 11.23 27.08
C LYS A 260 -4.05 12.35 26.76
#